data_fd93ca3953131df94e494b24ffd0bf37
#
_entry.id   fd93ca3953131df94e494b24ffd0bf37
#
_cell.length_a   1.000
_cell.length_b   1.000
_cell.length_c   1.000
_cell.angle_alpha   90.00
_cell.angle_beta   90.00
_cell.angle_gamma   90.00
#
_symmetry.space_group_name_H-M   'P 1'
#
loop_
_entity.id
_entity.type
_entity.pdbx_description
1 polymer ?
#
loop_
_entity_poly.entity_id
_entity_poly.type
_entity_poly.pdbx_seq_one_letter_code
_entity_poly.pdbx_strand_id
1 'polypeptide(L)'
;MPNEQISVFDIFKIGIGPSSSHTLGPWRAAQQFTASLQHHHLIDDVVQVKILLYGSLAKTGKGHGTDIAILLGLAGGDPVTFDVNAIEFTIEEIKQKEELVLGASKLIQFSYTEDLIFLFTESLPFHPNAVTFQAFLSSGKAFSETYYSIGGGFVVKEGEDGNEKELVDLPFPVEKASELLHWCLSTGLKVSEVVMENEAAWRSEAETKKGILQHFQVMKECTYRGCHTPGFLPGGLDVARRAVALNKRLLAGKTYSDYDSWIDAIKNGGNGFNYILDWVSCFALAVNEENAAFGRVVTAPTNGAAGVIPAVLQYFIAFCDGYSDDKIIQFIACASEVGSIFKKGATISAAMGGCQAEIGVSSAMAAAALTECLGGSQRQVLMAAEIAMEHHLGLTCDPIGGLVQIPCIERNTMGAIKAITASQLALQSNPDKAKVSLDAVVNTMWETALDMNSKYKETSDGGLATNIPISLPEC
;
A
#
# COMPACT_ATOMS: atom_id res chain seq x y z
N MET A 1 9.76 8.14 14.83
CA MET A 1 10.54 9.39 14.91
C MET A 1 9.63 10.44 15.52
N PRO A 2 9.98 11.09 16.62
CA PRO A 2 9.11 12.09 17.22
C PRO A 2 8.95 13.25 16.24
N ASN A 3 7.71 13.75 16.12
CA ASN A 3 7.27 14.86 15.26
C ASN A 3 7.17 14.59 13.74
N GLU A 4 6.98 13.35 13.30
CA GLU A 4 6.65 13.10 11.90
C GLU A 4 5.20 13.55 11.61
N GLN A 5 5.03 14.53 10.72
CA GLN A 5 3.71 15.01 10.28
C GLN A 5 3.26 14.22 9.06
N ILE A 6 2.14 13.52 9.18
CA ILE A 6 1.62 12.59 8.17
C ILE A 6 0.24 13.08 7.71
N SER A 7 0.13 13.41 6.44
CA SER A 7 -1.13 13.74 5.78
C SER A 7 -1.89 12.48 5.38
N VAL A 8 -3.19 12.59 5.15
CA VAL A 8 -4.03 11.54 4.53
C VAL A 8 -3.37 10.99 3.26
N PHE A 9 -2.74 11.85 2.45
CA PHE A 9 -2.10 11.48 1.19
C PHE A 9 -0.68 10.87 1.36
N ASP A 10 -0.16 10.85 2.57
CA ASP A 10 1.05 10.09 2.89
C ASP A 10 0.74 8.62 3.23
N ILE A 11 -0.45 8.35 3.75
CA ILE A 11 -0.94 7.00 4.03
C ILE A 11 -1.59 6.38 2.78
N PHE A 12 -2.47 7.12 2.13
CA PHE A 12 -3.12 6.72 0.90
C PHE A 12 -2.41 7.34 -0.30
N LYS A 13 -1.77 6.51 -1.11
CA LYS A 13 -1.05 6.93 -2.32
C LYS A 13 -1.54 6.14 -3.52
N ILE A 14 -1.85 6.84 -4.59
CA ILE A 14 -2.11 6.18 -5.87
C ILE A 14 -0.76 5.69 -6.43
N GLY A 15 -0.73 4.45 -6.86
CA GLY A 15 0.46 3.84 -7.44
C GLY A 15 0.16 2.57 -8.20
N ILE A 16 1.21 1.90 -8.64
CA ILE A 16 1.15 0.63 -9.36
C ILE A 16 1.68 -0.47 -8.45
N GLY A 17 1.01 -1.64 -8.47
CA GLY A 17 1.43 -2.81 -7.73
C GLY A 17 2.73 -3.45 -8.27
N PRO A 18 3.19 -4.53 -7.64
CA PRO A 18 2.55 -5.23 -6.53
C PRO A 18 2.94 -4.76 -5.12
N SER A 19 4.04 -3.99 -4.93
CA SER A 19 4.57 -3.67 -3.61
C SER A 19 4.87 -2.19 -3.44
N SER A 20 4.51 -1.62 -2.28
CA SER A 20 4.86 -0.24 -1.95
C SER A 20 6.36 -0.07 -1.66
N SER A 21 7.01 -1.08 -1.06
CA SER A 21 8.44 -1.05 -0.73
C SER A 21 9.35 -1.48 -1.88
N HIS A 22 8.90 -2.42 -2.72
CA HIS A 22 9.71 -3.03 -3.79
C HIS A 22 9.35 -2.55 -5.19
N THR A 23 8.19 -1.89 -5.37
CA THR A 23 7.76 -1.34 -6.67
C THR A 23 7.64 0.18 -6.60
N LEU A 24 6.67 0.70 -5.83
CA LEU A 24 6.38 2.14 -5.78
C LEU A 24 7.54 2.96 -5.21
N GLY A 25 8.20 2.48 -4.15
CA GLY A 25 9.37 3.15 -3.57
C GLY A 25 10.55 3.24 -4.53
N PRO A 26 11.03 2.13 -5.12
CA PRO A 26 12.06 2.15 -6.16
C PRO A 26 11.70 2.98 -7.39
N TRP A 27 10.43 2.99 -7.82
CA TRP A 27 9.97 3.88 -8.89
C TRP A 27 10.19 5.35 -8.53
N ARG A 28 9.77 5.75 -7.33
CA ARG A 28 9.95 7.12 -6.83
C ARG A 28 11.41 7.48 -6.60
N ALA A 29 12.23 6.53 -6.12
CA ALA A 29 13.67 6.72 -6.01
C ALA A 29 14.30 7.02 -7.37
N ALA A 30 13.91 6.30 -8.41
CA ALA A 30 14.35 6.54 -9.78
C ALA A 30 13.91 7.92 -10.31
N GLN A 31 12.67 8.34 -10.02
CA GLN A 31 12.19 9.69 -10.35
C GLN A 31 13.00 10.78 -9.61
N GLN A 32 13.29 10.59 -8.31
CA GLN A 32 14.09 11.54 -7.53
C GLN A 32 15.51 11.64 -8.08
N PHE A 33 16.11 10.52 -8.46
CA PHE A 33 17.43 10.51 -9.07
C PHE A 33 17.46 11.28 -10.41
N THR A 34 16.49 11.05 -11.28
CA THR A 34 16.40 11.81 -12.56
C THR A 34 16.14 13.28 -12.31
N ALA A 35 15.31 13.63 -11.35
CA ALA A 35 15.09 15.03 -10.94
C ALA A 35 16.38 15.67 -10.37
N SER A 36 17.17 14.91 -9.59
CA SER A 36 18.47 15.36 -9.08
C SER A 36 19.46 15.64 -10.22
N LEU A 37 19.54 14.76 -11.22
CA LEU A 37 20.36 14.99 -12.41
C LEU A 37 19.94 16.24 -13.19
N GLN A 38 18.64 16.49 -13.32
CA GLN A 38 18.11 17.71 -13.95
C GLN A 38 18.43 18.97 -13.14
N HIS A 39 18.24 18.93 -11.82
CA HIS A 39 18.54 20.03 -10.91
C HIS A 39 20.02 20.42 -10.95
N HIS A 40 20.91 19.45 -11.05
CA HIS A 40 22.36 19.68 -11.18
C HIS A 40 22.82 19.94 -12.62
N HIS A 41 21.90 20.03 -13.59
CA HIS A 41 22.19 20.22 -15.03
C HIS A 41 23.15 19.15 -15.60
N LEU A 42 23.06 17.91 -15.12
CA LEU A 42 23.93 16.79 -15.52
C LEU A 42 23.28 15.85 -16.53
N ILE A 43 21.97 15.88 -16.69
CA ILE A 43 21.21 14.87 -17.45
C ILE A 43 21.68 14.75 -18.90
N ASP A 44 22.01 15.87 -19.56
CA ASP A 44 22.46 15.91 -20.95
C ASP A 44 23.87 15.30 -21.15
N ASP A 45 24.69 15.29 -20.10
CA ASP A 45 26.05 14.75 -20.10
C ASP A 45 26.08 13.25 -19.75
N VAL A 46 24.97 12.64 -19.32
CA VAL A 46 24.92 11.22 -18.96
C VAL A 46 25.13 10.35 -20.20
N VAL A 47 26.06 9.41 -20.10
CA VAL A 47 26.37 8.41 -21.15
C VAL A 47 25.94 7.00 -20.76
N GLN A 48 25.90 6.69 -19.46
CA GLN A 48 25.51 5.40 -18.91
C GLN A 48 24.92 5.58 -17.50
N VAL A 49 23.96 4.74 -17.13
CA VAL A 49 23.45 4.63 -15.77
C VAL A 49 23.61 3.19 -15.30
N LYS A 50 24.17 2.98 -14.10
CA LYS A 50 24.16 1.68 -13.40
C LYS A 50 23.28 1.73 -12.17
N ILE A 51 22.60 0.63 -11.91
CA ILE A 51 21.66 0.47 -10.81
C ILE A 51 22.11 -0.69 -9.95
N LEU A 52 22.34 -0.46 -8.66
CA LEU A 52 22.75 -1.46 -7.70
C LEU A 52 21.65 -1.69 -6.70
N LEU A 53 21.11 -2.91 -6.63
CA LEU A 53 20.05 -3.31 -5.70
C LEU A 53 20.66 -4.11 -4.56
N TYR A 54 20.28 -3.80 -3.32
CA TYR A 54 20.80 -4.42 -2.11
C TYR A 54 19.71 -5.11 -1.29
N GLY A 55 20.10 -6.01 -0.42
CA GLY A 55 19.29 -6.64 0.62
C GLY A 55 17.99 -7.24 0.07
N SER A 56 16.85 -6.82 0.59
CA SER A 56 15.55 -7.36 0.17
C SER A 56 15.18 -6.96 -1.26
N LEU A 57 15.56 -5.75 -1.74
CA LEU A 57 15.34 -5.36 -3.13
C LEU A 57 16.09 -6.26 -4.13
N ALA A 58 17.25 -6.78 -3.74
CA ALA A 58 17.96 -7.75 -4.57
C ALA A 58 17.30 -9.13 -4.52
N LYS A 59 16.96 -9.62 -3.31
CA LYS A 59 16.49 -10.99 -3.09
C LYS A 59 15.10 -11.26 -3.67
N THR A 60 14.18 -10.33 -3.51
CA THR A 60 12.77 -10.49 -3.90
C THR A 60 12.32 -9.53 -5.01
N GLY A 61 13.21 -8.63 -5.45
CA GLY A 61 12.89 -7.53 -6.35
C GLY A 61 12.32 -7.98 -7.70
N LYS A 62 12.85 -9.05 -8.30
CA LYS A 62 12.30 -9.57 -9.56
C LYS A 62 10.85 -10.01 -9.42
N GLY A 63 10.52 -10.70 -8.32
CA GLY A 63 9.15 -11.13 -8.03
C GLY A 63 8.18 -9.96 -7.79
N HIS A 64 8.71 -8.84 -7.33
CA HIS A 64 7.94 -7.61 -7.07
C HIS A 64 8.04 -6.58 -8.20
N GLY A 65 8.73 -6.88 -9.32
CA GLY A 65 8.92 -5.96 -10.44
C GLY A 65 9.71 -4.69 -10.07
N THR A 66 10.69 -4.80 -9.17
CA THR A 66 11.57 -3.68 -8.79
C THR A 66 12.33 -3.16 -9.98
N ASP A 67 12.83 -4.05 -10.83
CA ASP A 67 13.49 -3.75 -12.09
C ASP A 67 12.59 -2.97 -13.05
N ILE A 68 11.36 -3.43 -13.23
CA ILE A 68 10.33 -2.77 -14.05
C ILE A 68 10.07 -1.35 -13.53
N ALA A 69 9.82 -1.23 -12.24
CA ALA A 69 9.50 0.05 -11.59
C ALA A 69 10.63 1.08 -11.73
N ILE A 70 11.87 0.64 -11.53
CA ILE A 70 13.06 1.51 -11.68
C ILE A 70 13.21 1.99 -13.12
N LEU A 71 13.09 1.10 -14.10
CA LEU A 71 13.22 1.48 -15.51
C LEU A 71 12.15 2.48 -15.93
N LEU A 72 10.90 2.26 -15.51
CA LEU A 72 9.80 3.20 -15.79
C LEU A 72 10.02 4.56 -15.08
N GLY A 73 10.54 4.55 -13.85
CA GLY A 73 10.89 5.78 -13.13
C GLY A 73 12.03 6.55 -13.77
N LEU A 74 13.11 5.87 -14.18
CA LEU A 74 14.23 6.46 -14.93
C LEU A 74 13.78 7.01 -16.28
N ALA A 75 12.81 6.34 -16.94
CA ALA A 75 12.22 6.82 -18.19
C ALA A 75 11.31 8.05 -18.02
N GLY A 76 11.11 8.54 -16.79
CA GLY A 76 10.26 9.68 -16.50
C GLY A 76 8.77 9.35 -16.34
N GLY A 77 8.42 8.07 -16.25
CA GLY A 77 7.04 7.64 -15.98
C GLY A 77 6.59 8.05 -14.58
N ASP A 78 5.33 8.47 -14.44
CA ASP A 78 4.71 8.76 -13.14
C ASP A 78 3.76 7.61 -12.75
N PRO A 79 3.96 6.94 -11.59
CA PRO A 79 3.12 5.81 -11.16
C PRO A 79 1.64 6.18 -10.97
N VAL A 80 1.33 7.48 -10.80
CA VAL A 80 -0.06 7.95 -10.67
C VAL A 80 -0.79 7.98 -12.02
N THR A 81 -0.09 8.35 -13.09
CA THR A 81 -0.69 8.61 -14.41
C THR A 81 -0.25 7.64 -15.51
N PHE A 82 0.81 6.86 -15.30
CA PHE A 82 1.36 5.94 -16.30
C PHE A 82 0.31 4.92 -16.77
N ASP A 83 0.18 4.69 -18.08
CA ASP A 83 -0.73 3.68 -18.59
C ASP A 83 -0.24 2.27 -18.23
N VAL A 84 -1.00 1.59 -17.37
CA VAL A 84 -0.65 0.24 -16.91
C VAL A 84 -0.60 -0.79 -18.06
N ASN A 85 -1.35 -0.56 -19.14
CA ASN A 85 -1.33 -1.44 -20.31
C ASN A 85 -0.07 -1.27 -21.17
N ALA A 86 0.66 -0.17 -21.01
CA ALA A 86 1.91 0.09 -21.72
C ALA A 86 3.16 -0.45 -21.00
N ILE A 87 3.03 -0.95 -19.76
CA ILE A 87 4.18 -1.40 -18.95
C ILE A 87 4.98 -2.48 -19.68
N GLU A 88 4.34 -3.58 -20.04
CA GLU A 88 5.00 -4.72 -20.68
C GLU A 88 5.70 -4.29 -21.99
N PHE A 89 5.00 -3.57 -22.84
CA PHE A 89 5.55 -3.07 -24.09
C PHE A 89 6.79 -2.16 -23.88
N THR A 90 6.69 -1.23 -22.93
CA THR A 90 7.80 -0.29 -22.64
C THR A 90 9.06 -1.03 -22.15
N ILE A 91 8.88 -2.01 -21.27
CA ILE A 91 10.01 -2.80 -20.73
C ILE A 91 10.63 -3.70 -21.80
N GLU A 92 9.81 -4.34 -22.63
CA GLU A 92 10.28 -5.14 -23.76
C GLU A 92 11.06 -4.27 -24.76
N GLU A 93 10.60 -3.07 -25.06
CA GLU A 93 11.28 -2.13 -25.94
C GLU A 93 12.67 -1.74 -25.41
N ILE A 94 12.78 -1.41 -24.10
CA ILE A 94 14.07 -1.12 -23.44
C ILE A 94 15.01 -2.30 -23.56
N LYS A 95 14.55 -3.52 -23.27
CA LYS A 95 15.37 -4.75 -23.32
C LYS A 95 15.84 -5.09 -24.73
N GLN A 96 14.97 -4.95 -25.74
CA GLN A 96 15.28 -5.31 -27.11
C GLN A 96 16.20 -4.30 -27.82
N LYS A 97 16.01 -3.01 -27.54
CA LYS A 97 16.81 -1.94 -28.14
C LYS A 97 18.11 -1.67 -27.39
N GLU A 98 18.24 -2.16 -26.15
CA GLU A 98 19.31 -1.81 -25.23
C GLU A 98 19.47 -0.28 -25.07
N GLU A 99 18.35 0.43 -25.04
CA GLU A 99 18.26 1.88 -24.96
C GLU A 99 17.27 2.30 -23.88
N LEU A 100 17.60 3.37 -23.16
CA LEU A 100 16.73 3.99 -22.16
C LEU A 100 16.61 5.49 -22.41
N VAL A 101 15.39 6.03 -22.46
CA VAL A 101 15.16 7.48 -22.51
C VAL A 101 15.15 8.02 -21.08
N LEU A 102 16.29 8.46 -20.58
CA LEU A 102 16.47 8.97 -19.22
C LEU A 102 15.72 10.29 -19.02
N GLY A 103 14.88 10.37 -17.97
CA GLY A 103 14.10 11.56 -17.61
C GLY A 103 13.21 12.08 -18.74
N ALA A 104 12.69 11.20 -19.60
CA ALA A 104 11.87 11.51 -20.78
C ALA A 104 12.55 12.43 -21.83
N SER A 105 13.87 12.66 -21.76
CA SER A 105 14.57 13.62 -22.62
C SER A 105 15.88 13.11 -23.22
N LYS A 106 16.66 12.31 -22.51
CA LYS A 106 17.99 11.89 -22.91
C LYS A 106 18.06 10.41 -23.27
N LEU A 107 18.30 10.08 -24.53
CA LEU A 107 18.57 8.70 -24.95
C LEU A 107 19.99 8.28 -24.52
N ILE A 108 20.09 7.15 -23.82
CA ILE A 108 21.35 6.52 -23.42
C ILE A 108 21.34 5.03 -23.79
N GLN A 109 22.51 4.42 -23.95
CA GLN A 109 22.66 2.97 -24.02
C GLN A 109 22.43 2.38 -22.64
N PHE A 110 21.68 1.28 -22.56
CA PHE A 110 21.34 0.62 -21.32
C PHE A 110 21.18 -0.89 -21.51
N SER A 111 22.09 -1.67 -20.94
CA SER A 111 21.98 -3.12 -20.93
C SER A 111 21.26 -3.59 -19.67
N TYR A 112 20.07 -4.20 -19.83
CA TYR A 112 19.29 -4.72 -18.71
C TYR A 112 20.09 -5.71 -17.84
N THR A 113 20.99 -6.49 -18.44
CA THR A 113 21.77 -7.52 -17.74
C THR A 113 23.07 -7.01 -17.12
N GLU A 114 23.66 -5.94 -17.65
CA GLU A 114 24.96 -5.41 -17.21
C GLU A 114 24.84 -4.15 -16.35
N ASP A 115 23.79 -3.37 -16.56
CA ASP A 115 23.61 -2.09 -15.89
C ASP A 115 22.61 -2.15 -14.70
N LEU A 116 21.82 -3.24 -14.59
CA LEU A 116 20.92 -3.48 -13.46
C LEU A 116 21.42 -4.70 -12.66
N ILE A 117 22.04 -4.44 -11.50
CA ILE A 117 22.84 -5.41 -10.75
C ILE A 117 22.14 -5.75 -9.43
N PHE A 118 21.83 -7.02 -9.22
CA PHE A 118 21.27 -7.55 -7.98
C PHE A 118 22.37 -8.07 -7.06
N LEU A 119 22.66 -7.36 -5.97
CA LEU A 119 23.69 -7.70 -4.99
C LEU A 119 23.09 -8.54 -3.86
N PHE A 120 22.86 -9.83 -4.12
CA PHE A 120 22.13 -10.75 -3.24
C PHE A 120 22.74 -10.93 -1.84
N THR A 121 24.05 -10.74 -1.70
CA THR A 121 24.81 -10.95 -0.46
C THR A 121 25.12 -9.65 0.28
N GLU A 122 24.80 -8.50 -0.32
CA GLU A 122 25.12 -7.20 0.24
C GLU A 122 23.86 -6.51 0.79
N SER A 123 24.01 -5.79 1.89
CA SER A 123 22.96 -4.92 2.44
C SER A 123 23.56 -3.66 3.02
N LEU A 124 22.84 -2.54 2.95
CA LEU A 124 23.29 -1.28 3.54
C LEU A 124 22.74 -1.13 4.97
N PRO A 125 23.49 -0.44 5.85
CA PRO A 125 23.17 -0.42 7.30
C PRO A 125 21.84 0.23 7.67
N PHE A 126 21.40 1.25 6.91
CA PHE A 126 20.23 2.06 7.27
C PHE A 126 18.92 1.29 7.08
N HIS A 127 18.73 0.62 5.92
CA HIS A 127 17.50 -0.14 5.64
C HIS A 127 17.78 -1.25 4.61
N PRO A 128 17.11 -2.43 4.73
CA PRO A 128 17.32 -3.56 3.81
C PRO A 128 16.86 -3.30 2.37
N ASN A 129 15.97 -2.32 2.14
CA ASN A 129 15.49 -1.97 0.81
C ASN A 129 16.26 -0.78 0.26
N ALA A 130 17.49 -1.01 -0.19
CA ALA A 130 18.37 0.04 -0.71
C ALA A 130 18.62 -0.11 -2.21
N VAL A 131 18.72 1.03 -2.90
CA VAL A 131 19.10 1.14 -4.30
C VAL A 131 20.10 2.29 -4.48
N THR A 132 21.19 2.03 -5.21
CA THR A 132 22.15 3.06 -5.62
C THR A 132 22.07 3.26 -7.13
N PHE A 133 21.92 4.51 -7.56
CA PHE A 133 22.02 4.91 -8.95
C PHE A 133 23.36 5.57 -9.20
N GLN A 134 24.02 5.20 -10.28
CA GLN A 134 25.32 5.76 -10.69
C GLN A 134 25.22 6.24 -12.14
N ALA A 135 25.24 7.56 -12.38
CA ALA A 135 25.32 8.14 -13.69
C ALA A 135 26.80 8.42 -14.06
N PHE A 136 27.25 7.89 -15.18
CA PHE A 136 28.56 8.17 -15.75
C PHE A 136 28.41 9.29 -16.79
N LEU A 137 29.26 10.31 -16.66
CA LEU A 137 29.18 11.52 -17.48
C LEU A 137 30.21 11.48 -18.61
N SER A 138 29.94 12.18 -19.71
CA SER A 138 30.85 12.36 -20.85
C SER A 138 32.21 12.94 -20.45
N SER A 139 32.29 13.65 -19.33
CA SER A 139 33.53 14.19 -18.74
C SER A 139 34.41 13.13 -18.06
N GLY A 140 33.94 11.87 -17.95
CA GLY A 140 34.60 10.81 -17.20
C GLY A 140 34.34 10.83 -15.69
N LYS A 141 33.54 11.77 -15.20
CA LYS A 141 33.08 11.81 -13.80
C LYS A 141 31.85 10.90 -13.59
N ALA A 142 31.63 10.47 -12.35
CA ALA A 142 30.42 9.77 -11.95
C ALA A 142 29.64 10.63 -10.94
N PHE A 143 28.29 10.55 -11.03
CA PHE A 143 27.34 11.10 -10.07
C PHE A 143 26.57 9.92 -9.47
N SER A 144 26.57 9.79 -8.15
CA SER A 144 25.97 8.63 -7.47
C SER A 144 25.11 9.06 -6.29
N GLU A 145 23.94 8.46 -6.18
CA GLU A 145 23.03 8.65 -5.05
C GLU A 145 22.42 7.33 -4.61
N THR A 146 22.26 7.17 -3.29
CA THR A 146 21.64 6.00 -2.68
C THR A 146 20.30 6.38 -2.06
N TYR A 147 19.30 5.52 -2.25
CA TYR A 147 17.94 5.70 -1.74
C TYR A 147 17.48 4.46 -0.99
N TYR A 148 16.65 4.69 0.02
CA TYR A 148 16.06 3.65 0.86
C TYR A 148 14.53 3.69 0.75
N SER A 149 13.91 2.59 0.35
CA SER A 149 12.46 2.43 0.33
C SER A 149 11.99 1.90 1.68
N ILE A 150 11.45 2.78 2.52
CA ILE A 150 11.12 2.48 3.93
C ILE A 150 9.69 1.98 4.17
N GLY A 151 8.98 1.55 3.10
CA GLY A 151 7.59 1.07 3.16
C GLY A 151 6.57 2.15 2.82
N GLY A 152 5.33 1.75 2.48
CA GLY A 152 4.25 2.69 2.13
C GLY A 152 4.56 3.62 0.95
N GLY A 153 5.56 3.31 0.11
CA GLY A 153 6.02 4.19 -0.97
C GLY A 153 6.78 5.43 -0.48
N PHE A 154 7.26 5.42 0.76
CA PHE A 154 8.18 6.44 1.28
C PHE A 154 9.62 6.11 0.85
N VAL A 155 10.36 7.15 0.48
CA VAL A 155 11.75 7.05 0.05
C VAL A 155 12.58 8.07 0.82
N VAL A 156 13.74 7.64 1.30
CA VAL A 156 14.73 8.49 1.96
C VAL A 156 16.03 8.41 1.17
N LYS A 157 16.64 9.55 0.87
CA LYS A 157 17.96 9.62 0.25
C LYS A 157 19.04 9.52 1.33
N GLU A 158 20.12 8.85 1.04
CA GLU A 158 21.27 8.74 1.95
C GLU A 158 21.86 10.12 2.27
N GLY A 159 22.04 10.38 3.57
CA GLY A 159 22.54 11.67 4.07
C GLY A 159 21.48 12.75 4.25
N GLU A 160 20.23 12.50 3.87
CA GLU A 160 19.10 13.34 4.22
C GLU A 160 18.37 12.73 5.42
N ASP A 161 18.09 13.54 6.43
CA ASP A 161 17.44 13.07 7.67
C ASP A 161 15.94 12.74 7.51
N GLY A 162 15.45 12.61 6.28
CA GLY A 162 14.04 12.29 5.98
C GLY A 162 13.00 13.31 6.48
N ASN A 163 13.45 14.34 7.14
CA ASN A 163 12.64 15.34 7.84
C ASN A 163 12.64 16.72 7.14
N GLU A 164 13.04 16.82 5.88
CA GLU A 164 13.05 18.11 5.16
C GLU A 164 11.66 18.61 4.72
N LYS A 165 10.57 17.93 5.08
CA LYS A 165 9.27 18.60 5.00
C LYS A 165 9.26 19.73 6.03
N GLU A 166 9.06 20.97 5.58
CA GLU A 166 8.80 22.08 6.49
C GLU A 166 7.68 21.69 7.46
N LEU A 167 8.01 21.70 8.75
CA LEU A 167 7.03 21.40 9.79
C LEU A 167 5.97 22.52 9.77
N VAL A 168 4.71 22.13 9.74
CA VAL A 168 3.58 23.04 9.84
C VAL A 168 2.99 23.00 11.25
N ASP A 169 2.37 24.07 11.69
CA ASP A 169 1.65 24.07 12.96
C ASP A 169 0.31 23.33 12.78
N LEU A 170 0.23 22.14 13.34
CA LEU A 170 -1.01 21.36 13.34
C LEU A 170 -1.90 21.81 14.49
N PRO A 171 -3.20 22.10 14.25
CA PRO A 171 -4.15 22.43 15.32
C PRO A 171 -4.24 21.34 16.39
N PHE A 172 -4.17 20.07 15.98
CA PHE A 172 -4.34 18.90 16.82
C PHE A 172 -3.23 17.88 16.56
N PRO A 173 -2.00 18.10 17.05
CA PRO A 173 -0.90 17.16 16.84
C PRO A 173 -1.19 15.82 17.52
N VAL A 174 -0.96 14.71 16.79
CA VAL A 174 -1.22 13.34 17.26
C VAL A 174 0.02 12.47 17.00
N GLU A 175 0.58 11.93 18.08
CA GLU A 175 1.65 10.91 18.02
C GLU A 175 1.12 9.51 18.39
N LYS A 176 0.05 9.45 19.20
CA LYS A 176 -0.52 8.21 19.73
C LYS A 176 -2.03 8.32 19.92
N ALA A 177 -2.70 7.17 20.06
CA ALA A 177 -4.16 7.10 20.15
C ALA A 177 -4.74 7.84 21.36
N SER A 178 -4.03 7.88 22.49
CA SER A 178 -4.47 8.60 23.68
C SER A 178 -4.52 10.12 23.46
N GLU A 179 -3.64 10.68 22.64
CA GLU A 179 -3.67 12.10 22.25
C GLU A 179 -4.81 12.40 21.29
N LEU A 180 -5.03 11.55 20.29
CA LEU A 180 -6.19 11.63 19.41
C LEU A 180 -7.50 11.64 20.21
N LEU A 181 -7.63 10.70 21.16
CA LEU A 181 -8.80 10.64 22.03
C LEU A 181 -8.95 11.91 22.87
N HIS A 182 -7.85 12.46 23.41
CA HIS A 182 -7.86 13.72 24.14
C HIS A 182 -8.43 14.86 23.29
N TRP A 183 -7.95 15.02 22.06
CA TRP A 183 -8.47 16.03 21.14
C TRP A 183 -9.93 15.84 20.83
N CYS A 184 -10.34 14.62 20.48
CA CYS A 184 -11.74 14.32 20.22
C CYS A 184 -12.67 14.64 21.41
N LEU A 185 -12.26 14.27 22.62
CA LEU A 185 -13.08 14.51 23.82
C LEU A 185 -13.11 15.98 24.27
N SER A 186 -12.00 16.71 24.11
CA SER A 186 -11.92 18.11 24.50
C SER A 186 -12.65 19.06 23.55
N THR A 187 -12.72 18.72 22.26
CA THR A 187 -13.35 19.52 21.20
C THR A 187 -14.76 19.06 20.86
N GLY A 188 -15.10 17.81 21.15
CA GLY A 188 -16.34 17.17 20.69
C GLY A 188 -16.25 16.65 19.23
N LEU A 189 -15.13 16.83 18.54
CA LEU A 189 -14.93 16.42 17.17
C LEU A 189 -14.80 14.89 17.05
N LYS A 190 -15.18 14.36 15.88
CA LYS A 190 -14.90 12.99 15.48
C LYS A 190 -13.42 12.85 15.08
N VAL A 191 -12.94 11.60 14.96
CA VAL A 191 -11.58 11.35 14.49
C VAL A 191 -11.34 11.94 13.10
N SER A 192 -12.27 11.72 12.17
CA SER A 192 -12.18 12.28 10.81
C SER A 192 -12.17 13.81 10.78
N GLU A 193 -12.93 14.46 11.69
CA GLU A 193 -13.00 15.92 11.78
C GLU A 193 -11.68 16.51 12.32
N VAL A 194 -11.04 15.86 13.32
CA VAL A 194 -9.70 16.23 13.80
C VAL A 194 -8.67 16.14 12.66
N VAL A 195 -8.76 15.09 11.83
CA VAL A 195 -7.87 14.95 10.66
C VAL A 195 -8.09 16.06 9.65
N MET A 196 -9.35 16.39 9.33
CA MET A 196 -9.67 17.45 8.36
C MET A 196 -9.20 18.83 8.83
N GLU A 197 -9.26 19.11 10.11
CA GLU A 197 -8.69 20.35 10.69
C GLU A 197 -7.15 20.37 10.57
N ASN A 198 -6.47 19.23 10.80
CA ASN A 198 -5.03 19.12 10.60
C ASN A 198 -4.63 19.27 9.14
N GLU A 199 -5.40 18.69 8.20
CA GLU A 199 -5.14 18.80 6.76
C GLU A 199 -5.18 20.26 6.26
N ALA A 200 -5.92 21.14 6.94
CA ALA A 200 -5.97 22.57 6.63
C ALA A 200 -4.61 23.29 6.77
N ALA A 201 -3.65 22.69 7.50
CA ALA A 201 -2.29 23.21 7.58
C ALA A 201 -1.49 23.07 6.27
N TRP A 202 -1.86 22.12 5.40
CA TRP A 202 -1.16 21.88 4.12
C TRP A 202 -1.93 22.37 2.91
N ARG A 203 -3.27 22.32 2.94
CA ARG A 203 -4.13 22.63 1.78
C ARG A 203 -5.53 23.01 2.21
N SER A 204 -6.30 23.61 1.32
CA SER A 204 -7.70 23.94 1.60
C SER A 204 -8.55 22.68 1.80
N GLU A 205 -9.63 22.80 2.57
CA GLU A 205 -10.59 21.72 2.80
C GLU A 205 -11.17 21.17 1.47
N ALA A 206 -11.42 22.05 0.49
CA ALA A 206 -11.93 21.66 -0.81
C ALA A 206 -10.92 20.79 -1.59
N GLU A 207 -9.63 21.12 -1.54
CA GLU A 207 -8.56 20.32 -2.16
C GLU A 207 -8.40 18.98 -1.47
N THR A 208 -8.47 18.94 -0.13
CA THR A 208 -8.42 17.69 0.64
C THR A 208 -9.58 16.78 0.28
N LYS A 209 -10.83 17.29 0.29
CA LYS A 209 -12.02 16.51 -0.08
C LYS A 209 -11.93 15.99 -1.51
N LYS A 210 -11.52 16.83 -2.46
CA LYS A 210 -11.32 16.43 -3.86
C LYS A 210 -10.29 15.33 -4.00
N GLY A 211 -9.15 15.45 -3.30
CA GLY A 211 -8.08 14.44 -3.32
C GLY A 211 -8.55 13.11 -2.75
N ILE A 212 -9.26 13.12 -1.61
CA ILE A 212 -9.83 11.91 -1.00
C ILE A 212 -10.79 11.21 -1.96
N LEU A 213 -11.70 11.95 -2.59
CA LEU A 213 -12.65 11.39 -3.56
C LEU A 213 -11.94 10.86 -4.83
N GLN A 214 -10.82 11.47 -5.24
CA GLN A 214 -9.99 10.95 -6.32
C GLN A 214 -9.37 9.59 -5.95
N HIS A 215 -8.85 9.43 -4.72
CA HIS A 215 -8.35 8.14 -4.23
C HIS A 215 -9.46 7.08 -4.18
N PHE A 216 -10.63 7.46 -3.69
CA PHE A 216 -11.80 6.58 -3.69
C PHE A 216 -12.20 6.15 -5.11
N GLN A 217 -12.16 7.07 -6.08
CA GLN A 217 -12.46 6.75 -7.47
C GLN A 217 -11.50 5.69 -8.02
N VAL A 218 -10.21 5.79 -7.72
CA VAL A 218 -9.21 4.76 -8.10
C VAL A 218 -9.49 3.42 -7.42
N MET A 219 -9.88 3.41 -6.14
CA MET A 219 -10.28 2.19 -5.42
C MET A 219 -11.50 1.53 -6.06
N LYS A 220 -12.50 2.34 -6.44
CA LYS A 220 -13.72 1.92 -7.15
C LYS A 220 -13.41 1.24 -8.47
N GLU A 221 -12.62 1.92 -9.31
CA GLU A 221 -12.21 1.44 -10.63
C GLU A 221 -11.38 0.16 -10.51
N CYS A 222 -10.47 0.10 -9.56
CA CYS A 222 -9.65 -1.08 -9.31
C CYS A 222 -10.51 -2.29 -8.91
N THR A 223 -11.43 -2.10 -7.97
CA THR A 223 -12.33 -3.18 -7.52
C THR A 223 -13.21 -3.68 -8.66
N TYR A 224 -13.81 -2.75 -9.41
CA TYR A 224 -14.68 -3.09 -10.55
C TYR A 224 -13.89 -3.85 -11.63
N ARG A 225 -12.73 -3.33 -12.03
CA ARG A 225 -11.86 -3.97 -13.03
C ARG A 225 -11.44 -5.38 -12.59
N GLY A 226 -10.99 -5.56 -11.34
CA GLY A 226 -10.57 -6.86 -10.82
C GLY A 226 -11.70 -7.89 -10.78
N CYS A 227 -12.94 -7.47 -10.49
CA CYS A 227 -14.13 -8.32 -10.58
C CYS A 227 -14.47 -8.76 -12.02
N HIS A 228 -13.87 -8.13 -13.05
CA HIS A 228 -14.18 -8.40 -14.46
C HIS A 228 -12.98 -8.89 -15.28
N THR A 229 -11.78 -8.94 -14.71
CA THR A 229 -10.56 -9.36 -15.40
C THR A 229 -10.28 -10.85 -15.16
N PRO A 230 -10.42 -11.73 -16.18
CA PRO A 230 -10.07 -13.15 -16.08
C PRO A 230 -8.57 -13.38 -16.27
N GLY A 231 -8.13 -14.63 -16.10
CA GLY A 231 -6.78 -15.08 -16.44
C GLY A 231 -5.97 -15.52 -15.21
N PHE A 232 -4.65 -15.49 -15.36
CA PHE A 232 -3.68 -15.88 -14.36
C PHE A 232 -2.86 -14.66 -13.92
N LEU A 233 -2.33 -14.73 -12.72
CA LEU A 233 -1.41 -13.70 -12.21
C LEU A 233 -0.01 -13.94 -12.80
N PRO A 234 0.79 -12.86 -13.01
CA PRO A 234 2.14 -12.98 -13.54
C PRO A 234 3.10 -13.61 -12.52
N GLY A 235 4.29 -14.07 -12.96
CA GLY A 235 5.35 -14.56 -12.07
C GLY A 235 5.47 -16.08 -11.96
N GLY A 236 4.71 -16.86 -12.75
CA GLY A 236 4.94 -18.30 -12.95
C GLY A 236 4.39 -19.23 -11.86
N LEU A 237 3.61 -18.72 -10.89
CA LEU A 237 2.93 -19.56 -9.89
C LEU A 237 1.60 -20.14 -10.37
N ASP A 238 1.16 -19.83 -11.59
CA ASP A 238 -0.11 -20.27 -12.18
C ASP A 238 -1.34 -20.00 -11.31
N VAL A 239 -1.31 -18.89 -10.56
CA VAL A 239 -2.44 -18.49 -9.71
C VAL A 239 -3.54 -17.89 -10.56
N ALA A 240 -4.66 -18.61 -10.66
CA ALA A 240 -5.85 -18.14 -11.38
C ALA A 240 -6.52 -16.97 -10.63
N ARG A 241 -7.00 -15.96 -11.36
CA ARG A 241 -7.85 -14.88 -10.82
C ARG A 241 -9.20 -15.45 -10.40
N ARG A 242 -9.58 -15.27 -9.15
CA ARG A 242 -10.77 -15.83 -8.50
C ARG A 242 -11.95 -14.87 -8.44
N ALA A 243 -11.65 -13.57 -8.38
CA ALA A 243 -12.69 -12.55 -8.21
C ALA A 243 -13.71 -12.55 -9.34
N VAL A 244 -13.29 -12.74 -10.61
CA VAL A 244 -14.19 -12.79 -11.76
C VAL A 244 -15.16 -13.97 -11.73
N ALA A 245 -14.70 -15.14 -11.28
CA ALA A 245 -15.56 -16.32 -11.16
C ALA A 245 -16.57 -16.15 -10.02
N LEU A 246 -16.13 -15.58 -8.90
CA LEU A 246 -16.97 -15.28 -7.75
C LEU A 246 -18.03 -14.23 -8.09
N ASN A 247 -17.63 -13.12 -8.73
CA ASN A 247 -18.55 -12.08 -9.22
C ASN A 247 -19.63 -12.66 -10.14
N LYS A 248 -19.25 -13.48 -11.15
CA LYS A 248 -20.22 -14.13 -12.06
C LYS A 248 -21.20 -15.03 -11.30
N ARG A 249 -20.71 -15.82 -10.35
CA ARG A 249 -21.53 -16.72 -9.53
C ARG A 249 -22.54 -15.93 -8.67
N LEU A 250 -22.11 -14.88 -8.02
CA LEU A 250 -22.93 -14.09 -7.08
C LEU A 250 -24.00 -13.27 -7.81
N LEU A 251 -23.71 -12.78 -9.00
CA LEU A 251 -24.67 -12.02 -9.80
C LEU A 251 -25.69 -12.90 -10.50
N ALA A 252 -25.42 -14.21 -10.70
CA ALA A 252 -26.37 -15.21 -11.19
C ALA A 252 -27.22 -14.74 -12.39
N GLY A 253 -26.56 -14.16 -13.41
CA GLY A 253 -27.22 -13.72 -14.65
C GLY A 253 -27.88 -12.35 -14.60
N LYS A 254 -27.72 -11.57 -13.54
CA LYS A 254 -28.12 -10.16 -13.51
C LYS A 254 -27.31 -9.35 -14.53
N THR A 255 -27.99 -8.42 -15.20
CA THR A 255 -27.37 -7.53 -16.19
C THR A 255 -27.03 -6.18 -15.55
N TYR A 256 -25.88 -5.63 -15.91
CA TYR A 256 -25.40 -4.30 -15.53
C TYR A 256 -24.45 -3.81 -16.63
N SER A 257 -24.22 -2.51 -16.74
CA SER A 257 -23.39 -1.89 -17.77
C SER A 257 -22.18 -1.11 -17.24
N ASP A 258 -22.26 -0.70 -15.98
CA ASP A 258 -21.29 0.17 -15.32
C ASP A 258 -21.22 -0.15 -13.81
N TYR A 259 -20.36 0.58 -13.11
CA TYR A 259 -20.16 0.37 -11.68
C TYR A 259 -21.43 0.59 -10.87
N ASP A 260 -22.19 1.64 -11.15
CA ASP A 260 -23.35 2.01 -10.32
C ASP A 260 -24.47 0.96 -10.47
N SER A 261 -24.78 0.53 -11.70
CA SER A 261 -25.72 -0.56 -11.96
C SER A 261 -25.22 -1.92 -11.43
N TRP A 262 -23.89 -2.14 -11.37
CA TRP A 262 -23.30 -3.33 -10.75
C TRP A 262 -23.53 -3.33 -9.24
N ILE A 263 -23.29 -2.21 -8.55
CA ILE A 263 -23.58 -2.07 -7.11
C ILE A 263 -25.07 -2.26 -6.83
N ASP A 264 -25.95 -1.72 -7.66
CA ASP A 264 -27.39 -1.93 -7.52
C ASP A 264 -27.79 -3.39 -7.70
N ALA A 265 -27.15 -4.10 -8.64
CA ALA A 265 -27.35 -5.54 -8.82
C ALA A 265 -26.88 -6.33 -7.57
N ILE A 266 -25.79 -5.92 -6.94
CA ILE A 266 -25.31 -6.51 -5.67
C ILE A 266 -26.31 -6.28 -4.54
N LYS A 267 -26.72 -5.03 -4.31
CA LYS A 267 -27.72 -4.66 -3.27
C LYS A 267 -29.02 -5.46 -3.38
N ASN A 268 -29.48 -5.63 -4.62
CA ASN A 268 -30.70 -6.38 -4.93
C ASN A 268 -30.51 -7.91 -4.99
N GLY A 269 -29.31 -8.41 -4.69
CA GLY A 269 -28.98 -9.84 -4.73
C GLY A 269 -29.27 -10.60 -3.44
N GLY A 270 -29.33 -9.88 -2.33
CA GLY A 270 -29.56 -10.44 -1.01
C GLY A 270 -28.79 -9.74 0.10
N ASN A 271 -29.07 -10.12 1.34
CA ASN A 271 -28.44 -9.59 2.54
C ASN A 271 -28.09 -10.68 3.56
N GLY A 272 -28.13 -11.95 3.15
CA GLY A 272 -27.75 -13.06 4.03
C GLY A 272 -26.25 -13.07 4.34
N PHE A 273 -25.89 -13.58 5.51
CA PHE A 273 -24.49 -13.58 6.00
C PHE A 273 -23.48 -14.14 4.96
N ASN A 274 -23.77 -15.30 4.37
CA ASN A 274 -22.87 -15.89 3.37
C ASN A 274 -22.75 -15.03 2.11
N TYR A 275 -23.84 -14.39 1.68
CA TYR A 275 -23.83 -13.51 0.51
C TYR A 275 -22.94 -12.28 0.74
N ILE A 276 -23.05 -11.65 1.91
CA ILE A 276 -22.20 -10.51 2.29
C ILE A 276 -20.75 -10.96 2.42
N LEU A 277 -20.49 -12.08 3.09
CA LEU A 277 -19.14 -12.65 3.26
C LEU A 277 -18.47 -12.93 1.91
N ASP A 278 -19.19 -13.53 0.98
CA ASP A 278 -18.71 -13.82 -0.37
C ASP A 278 -18.39 -12.54 -1.14
N TRP A 279 -19.20 -11.48 -1.02
CA TRP A 279 -18.94 -10.20 -1.68
C TRP A 279 -17.73 -9.47 -1.08
N VAL A 280 -17.59 -9.41 0.23
CA VAL A 280 -16.41 -8.81 0.88
C VAL A 280 -15.15 -9.55 0.43
N SER A 281 -15.20 -10.88 0.36
CA SER A 281 -14.12 -11.69 -0.18
C SER A 281 -13.82 -11.37 -1.65
N CYS A 282 -14.86 -11.25 -2.48
CA CYS A 282 -14.73 -10.90 -3.89
C CYS A 282 -14.05 -9.54 -4.09
N PHE A 283 -14.44 -8.53 -3.34
CA PHE A 283 -13.87 -7.18 -3.41
C PHE A 283 -12.38 -7.17 -3.01
N ALA A 284 -12.02 -7.85 -1.92
CA ALA A 284 -10.63 -7.93 -1.47
C ALA A 284 -9.76 -8.71 -2.47
N LEU A 285 -10.26 -9.84 -2.99
CA LEU A 285 -9.58 -10.62 -4.05
C LEU A 285 -9.36 -9.75 -5.28
N ALA A 286 -10.38 -9.04 -5.76
CA ALA A 286 -10.32 -8.22 -6.97
C ALA A 286 -9.20 -7.19 -6.92
N VAL A 287 -9.12 -6.43 -5.83
CA VAL A 287 -8.07 -5.40 -5.66
C VAL A 287 -6.68 -6.02 -5.58
N ASN A 288 -6.53 -7.15 -4.87
CA ASN A 288 -5.21 -7.76 -4.72
C ASN A 288 -4.76 -8.51 -5.97
N GLU A 289 -5.66 -9.08 -6.74
CA GLU A 289 -5.36 -9.66 -8.05
C GLU A 289 -4.92 -8.56 -9.05
N GLU A 290 -5.54 -7.38 -9.01
CA GLU A 290 -5.07 -6.22 -9.76
C GLU A 290 -3.70 -5.75 -9.27
N ASN A 291 -3.52 -5.63 -7.94
CA ASN A 291 -2.23 -5.28 -7.36
C ASN A 291 -1.11 -6.22 -7.80
N ALA A 292 -1.35 -7.52 -7.75
CA ALA A 292 -0.38 -8.55 -8.14
C ALA A 292 -0.03 -8.52 -9.64
N ALA A 293 -0.90 -7.96 -10.47
CA ALA A 293 -0.77 -7.88 -11.92
C ALA A 293 -0.35 -6.47 -12.42
N PHE A 294 0.39 -5.72 -11.64
CA PHE A 294 0.82 -4.35 -11.97
C PHE A 294 -0.33 -3.38 -12.25
N GLY A 295 -1.50 -3.64 -11.69
CA GLY A 295 -2.65 -2.73 -11.77
C GLY A 295 -2.46 -1.48 -10.91
N ARG A 296 -3.23 -0.43 -11.25
CA ARG A 296 -3.28 0.78 -10.43
C ARG A 296 -4.13 0.55 -9.20
N VAL A 297 -3.55 0.81 -8.02
CA VAL A 297 -4.17 0.67 -6.70
C VAL A 297 -3.90 1.91 -5.85
N VAL A 298 -4.54 1.97 -4.70
CA VAL A 298 -4.22 2.93 -3.64
C VAL A 298 -3.59 2.18 -2.48
N THR A 299 -2.44 2.63 -1.98
CA THR A 299 -1.84 2.06 -0.76
C THR A 299 -2.81 2.21 0.41
N ALA A 300 -2.86 1.22 1.31
CA ALA A 300 -3.78 1.26 2.48
C ALA A 300 -3.28 0.39 3.67
N PRO A 301 -2.20 0.72 4.40
CA PRO A 301 -1.20 1.77 4.12
C PRO A 301 -0.15 1.36 3.08
N THR A 302 -0.13 0.09 2.66
CA THR A 302 0.80 -0.49 1.68
C THR A 302 0.06 -1.11 0.50
N ASN A 303 0.79 -1.44 -0.57
CA ASN A 303 0.24 -2.17 -1.71
C ASN A 303 -0.17 -3.61 -1.31
N GLY A 304 0.63 -4.29 -0.48
CA GLY A 304 0.32 -5.64 -0.02
C GLY A 304 -1.01 -5.74 0.74
N ALA A 305 -1.46 -4.65 1.34
CA ALA A 305 -2.72 -4.54 2.07
C ALA A 305 -3.80 -3.71 1.35
N ALA A 306 -3.59 -3.37 0.08
CA ALA A 306 -4.47 -2.47 -0.68
C ALA A 306 -5.92 -2.93 -0.82
N GLY A 307 -6.21 -4.22 -0.60
CA GLY A 307 -7.54 -4.80 -0.75
C GLY A 307 -8.46 -4.63 0.46
N VAL A 308 -7.94 -4.43 1.66
CA VAL A 308 -8.75 -4.38 2.89
C VAL A 308 -9.69 -3.16 2.91
N ILE A 309 -9.12 -1.97 2.76
CA ILE A 309 -9.89 -0.71 2.80
C ILE A 309 -10.95 -0.65 1.70
N PRO A 310 -10.64 -0.90 0.42
CA PRO A 310 -11.67 -0.91 -0.63
C PRO A 310 -12.76 -1.95 -0.39
N ALA A 311 -12.41 -3.15 0.11
CA ALA A 311 -13.41 -4.18 0.38
C ALA A 311 -14.38 -3.76 1.48
N VAL A 312 -13.91 -3.13 2.56
CA VAL A 312 -14.76 -2.62 3.64
C VAL A 312 -15.56 -1.40 3.18
N LEU A 313 -15.02 -0.53 2.34
CA LEU A 313 -15.76 0.56 1.70
C LEU A 313 -16.88 0.04 0.81
N GLN A 314 -16.62 -0.98 -0.03
CA GLN A 314 -17.64 -1.61 -0.86
C GLN A 314 -18.71 -2.30 -0.01
N TYR A 315 -18.32 -2.93 1.11
CA TYR A 315 -19.28 -3.45 2.08
C TYR A 315 -20.18 -2.32 2.64
N PHE A 316 -19.60 -1.20 3.04
CA PHE A 316 -20.36 -0.05 3.53
C PHE A 316 -21.32 0.47 2.46
N ILE A 317 -20.86 0.63 1.20
CA ILE A 317 -21.68 1.12 0.09
C ILE A 317 -22.82 0.16 -0.27
N ALA A 318 -22.56 -1.14 -0.28
CA ALA A 318 -23.51 -2.13 -0.78
C ALA A 318 -24.49 -2.63 0.29
N PHE A 319 -24.08 -2.68 1.57
CA PHE A 319 -24.81 -3.40 2.62
C PHE A 319 -25.11 -2.57 3.87
N CYS A 320 -24.64 -1.32 3.95
CA CYS A 320 -24.98 -0.41 5.04
C CYS A 320 -25.79 0.77 4.53
N ASP A 321 -26.53 1.41 5.44
CA ASP A 321 -27.31 2.61 5.13
C ASP A 321 -26.45 3.88 5.21
N GLY A 322 -26.84 4.95 4.51
CA GLY A 322 -26.29 6.28 4.65
C GLY A 322 -25.04 6.55 3.83
N TYR A 323 -24.80 5.80 2.74
CA TYR A 323 -23.72 6.11 1.79
C TYR A 323 -23.84 7.53 1.21
N SER A 324 -22.75 8.27 1.25
CA SER A 324 -22.57 9.58 0.62
C SER A 324 -21.08 9.90 0.45
N ASP A 325 -20.74 10.89 -0.35
CA ASP A 325 -19.35 11.35 -0.51
C ASP A 325 -18.77 11.84 0.83
N ASP A 326 -19.55 12.52 1.66
CA ASP A 326 -19.12 12.93 3.00
C ASP A 326 -18.76 11.71 3.88
N LYS A 327 -19.50 10.61 3.76
CA LYS A 327 -19.20 9.37 4.48
C LYS A 327 -17.93 8.70 3.96
N ILE A 328 -17.63 8.78 2.67
CA ILE A 328 -16.36 8.32 2.11
C ILE A 328 -15.20 9.16 2.61
N ILE A 329 -15.36 10.49 2.65
CA ILE A 329 -14.36 11.41 3.20
C ILE A 329 -14.12 11.09 4.67
N GLN A 330 -15.19 10.94 5.46
CA GLN A 330 -15.13 10.53 6.86
C GLN A 330 -14.37 9.22 7.04
N PHE A 331 -14.68 8.20 6.24
CA PHE A 331 -14.03 6.89 6.30
C PHE A 331 -12.52 6.98 6.04
N ILE A 332 -12.12 7.61 4.93
CA ILE A 332 -10.72 7.69 4.52
C ILE A 332 -9.91 8.55 5.49
N ALA A 333 -10.45 9.67 5.95
CA ALA A 333 -9.79 10.52 6.94
C ALA A 333 -9.58 9.77 8.28
N CYS A 334 -10.63 9.11 8.81
CA CYS A 334 -10.50 8.31 10.04
C CYS A 334 -9.47 7.18 9.87
N ALA A 335 -9.54 6.45 8.76
CA ALA A 335 -8.60 5.36 8.46
C ALA A 335 -7.15 5.86 8.41
N SER A 336 -6.90 7.03 7.79
CA SER A 336 -5.55 7.58 7.66
C SER A 336 -4.89 7.88 9.01
N GLU A 337 -5.64 8.40 9.98
CA GLU A 337 -5.09 8.72 11.30
C GLU A 337 -4.67 7.45 12.05
N VAL A 338 -5.49 6.39 11.98
CA VAL A 338 -5.12 5.10 12.56
C VAL A 338 -3.84 4.56 11.90
N GLY A 339 -3.72 4.64 10.57
CA GLY A 339 -2.50 4.29 9.85
C GLY A 339 -1.28 5.12 10.27
N SER A 340 -1.48 6.42 10.49
CA SER A 340 -0.46 7.36 10.99
C SER A 340 0.05 6.96 12.37
N ILE A 341 -0.84 6.64 13.31
CA ILE A 341 -0.49 6.18 14.67
C ILE A 341 0.36 4.91 14.61
N PHE A 342 -0.01 3.92 13.78
CA PHE A 342 0.79 2.71 13.62
C PHE A 342 2.16 2.97 12.97
N LYS A 343 2.22 3.87 11.98
CA LYS A 343 3.50 4.25 11.34
C LYS A 343 4.45 4.92 12.33
N LYS A 344 3.94 5.81 13.19
CA LYS A 344 4.72 6.53 14.19
C LYS A 344 5.12 5.65 15.38
N GLY A 345 4.17 4.87 15.90
CA GLY A 345 4.37 4.08 17.12
C GLY A 345 4.99 2.69 16.90
N ALA A 346 4.99 2.19 15.66
CA ALA A 346 5.52 0.87 15.31
C ALA A 346 6.14 0.89 13.90
N THR A 347 5.49 0.26 12.93
CA THR A 347 5.92 0.23 11.52
C THR A 347 4.75 -0.13 10.60
N ILE A 348 4.81 0.32 9.36
CA ILE A 348 3.93 -0.15 8.27
C ILE A 348 4.72 -0.93 7.19
N SER A 349 5.94 -1.40 7.50
CA SER A 349 6.80 -2.12 6.57
C SER A 349 6.76 -3.62 6.86
N ALA A 350 6.41 -4.45 5.87
CA ALA A 350 6.46 -5.90 5.98
C ALA A 350 7.88 -6.43 6.21
N ALA A 351 8.90 -5.77 5.65
CA ALA A 351 10.30 -6.10 5.87
C ALA A 351 10.75 -5.88 7.32
N MET A 352 10.07 -4.99 8.05
CA MET A 352 10.35 -4.71 9.46
C MET A 352 9.44 -5.52 10.40
N GLY A 353 8.16 -5.63 10.09
CA GLY A 353 7.15 -6.16 11.02
C GLY A 353 6.34 -7.36 10.54
N GLY A 354 6.59 -7.90 9.34
CA GLY A 354 5.74 -8.94 8.77
C GLY A 354 4.37 -8.39 8.31
N CYS A 355 3.45 -9.28 7.95
CA CYS A 355 2.11 -8.88 7.51
C CYS A 355 1.22 -8.28 8.62
N GLN A 356 1.58 -8.39 9.90
CA GLN A 356 0.91 -7.62 10.95
C GLN A 356 1.03 -6.10 10.69
N ALA A 357 2.17 -5.65 10.13
CA ALA A 357 2.43 -4.26 9.79
C ALA A 357 1.66 -3.78 8.55
N GLU A 358 1.19 -4.66 7.71
CA GLU A 358 0.40 -4.35 6.52
C GLU A 358 -1.08 -4.67 6.71
N ILE A 359 -1.43 -5.96 6.73
CA ILE A 359 -2.81 -6.44 6.82
C ILE A 359 -3.43 -6.09 8.17
N GLY A 360 -2.66 -6.24 9.27
CA GLY A 360 -3.13 -5.90 10.61
C GLY A 360 -3.44 -4.42 10.73
N VAL A 361 -2.53 -3.55 10.27
CA VAL A 361 -2.73 -2.09 10.26
C VAL A 361 -3.91 -1.71 9.37
N SER A 362 -4.01 -2.24 8.15
CA SER A 362 -5.12 -1.97 7.24
C SER A 362 -6.47 -2.41 7.82
N SER A 363 -6.49 -3.56 8.51
CA SER A 363 -7.70 -4.05 9.21
C SER A 363 -8.10 -3.12 10.35
N ALA A 364 -7.15 -2.63 11.14
CA ALA A 364 -7.40 -1.66 12.23
C ALA A 364 -7.91 -0.32 11.67
N MET A 365 -7.31 0.19 10.59
CA MET A 365 -7.74 1.38 9.86
C MET A 365 -9.20 1.24 9.39
N ALA A 366 -9.53 0.12 8.75
CA ALA A 366 -10.86 -0.15 8.21
C ALA A 366 -11.90 -0.32 9.32
N ALA A 367 -11.55 -1.00 10.42
CA ALA A 367 -12.43 -1.21 11.56
C ALA A 367 -12.81 0.11 12.25
N ALA A 368 -11.84 0.98 12.51
CA ALA A 368 -12.06 2.31 13.07
C ALA A 368 -12.97 3.16 12.18
N ALA A 369 -12.62 3.24 10.89
CA ALA A 369 -13.35 4.04 9.92
C ALA A 369 -14.81 3.58 9.73
N LEU A 370 -15.03 2.28 9.62
CA LEU A 370 -16.37 1.70 9.56
C LEU A 370 -17.18 2.02 10.83
N THR A 371 -16.56 1.88 12.01
CA THR A 371 -17.19 2.18 13.29
C THR A 371 -17.64 3.63 13.37
N GLU A 372 -16.80 4.58 12.95
CA GLU A 372 -17.15 5.99 12.92
C GLU A 372 -18.29 6.28 11.92
N CYS A 373 -18.26 5.69 10.72
CA CYS A 373 -19.31 5.83 9.72
C CYS A 373 -20.65 5.29 10.18
N LEU A 374 -20.64 4.22 10.99
CA LEU A 374 -21.86 3.61 11.59
C LEU A 374 -22.32 4.32 12.88
N GLY A 375 -21.69 5.44 13.26
CA GLY A 375 -22.11 6.27 14.38
C GLY A 375 -21.53 5.88 15.75
N GLY A 376 -20.48 5.07 15.77
CA GLY A 376 -19.74 4.76 16.99
C GLY A 376 -19.10 5.99 17.63
N SER A 377 -19.00 5.99 18.96
CA SER A 377 -18.26 7.01 19.72
C SER A 377 -16.75 6.93 19.43
N GLN A 378 -16.02 8.01 19.68
CA GLN A 378 -14.56 8.09 19.50
C GLN A 378 -13.83 6.96 20.25
N ARG A 379 -14.31 6.58 21.44
CA ARG A 379 -13.77 5.45 22.21
C ARG A 379 -14.05 4.10 21.53
N GLN A 380 -15.21 3.92 20.92
CA GLN A 380 -15.54 2.72 20.16
C GLN A 380 -14.74 2.63 18.86
N VAL A 381 -14.45 3.77 18.22
CA VAL A 381 -13.57 3.85 17.04
C VAL A 381 -12.17 3.30 17.36
N LEU A 382 -11.55 3.77 18.44
CA LEU A 382 -10.24 3.27 18.86
C LEU A 382 -10.27 1.82 19.33
N MET A 383 -11.36 1.41 20.01
CA MET A 383 -11.58 0.02 20.41
C MET A 383 -11.70 -0.92 19.19
N ALA A 384 -12.35 -0.50 18.12
CA ALA A 384 -12.44 -1.30 16.90
C ALA A 384 -11.07 -1.49 16.24
N ALA A 385 -10.25 -0.46 16.20
CA ALA A 385 -8.87 -0.54 15.71
C ALA A 385 -8.02 -1.49 16.55
N GLU A 386 -8.12 -1.40 17.87
CA GLU A 386 -7.43 -2.26 18.82
C GLU A 386 -7.83 -3.73 18.61
N ILE A 387 -9.13 -4.06 18.63
CA ILE A 387 -9.65 -5.42 18.43
C ILE A 387 -9.18 -6.00 17.09
N ALA A 388 -9.22 -5.22 16.02
CA ALA A 388 -8.76 -5.68 14.72
C ALA A 388 -7.26 -5.99 14.72
N MET A 389 -6.43 -5.14 15.34
CA MET A 389 -4.98 -5.33 15.34
C MET A 389 -4.53 -6.47 16.26
N GLU A 390 -5.11 -6.63 17.46
CA GLU A 390 -4.72 -7.71 18.38
C GLU A 390 -4.85 -9.08 17.72
N HIS A 391 -5.84 -9.28 16.83
CA HIS A 391 -6.05 -10.52 16.08
C HIS A 391 -5.11 -10.71 14.88
N HIS A 392 -4.19 -9.75 14.66
CA HIS A 392 -3.15 -9.85 13.62
C HIS A 392 -1.73 -9.88 14.20
N LEU A 393 -1.56 -9.77 15.53
CA LEU A 393 -0.25 -9.84 16.18
C LEU A 393 0.45 -11.17 15.83
N GLY A 394 1.73 -11.07 15.46
CA GLY A 394 2.54 -12.21 15.06
C GLY A 394 2.34 -12.69 13.61
N LEU A 395 1.53 -12.02 12.78
CA LEU A 395 1.31 -12.43 11.40
C LEU A 395 2.59 -12.20 10.57
N THR A 396 3.18 -13.31 10.10
CA THR A 396 4.42 -13.35 9.32
C THR A 396 4.21 -12.81 7.89
N CYS A 397 5.31 -12.47 7.19
CA CYS A 397 5.32 -12.19 5.76
C CYS A 397 6.26 -13.17 5.06
N ASP A 398 5.68 -14.21 4.48
CA ASP A 398 6.34 -15.38 3.91
C ASP A 398 5.74 -15.75 2.53
N PRO A 399 5.76 -14.81 1.55
CA PRO A 399 5.11 -15.00 0.27
C PRO A 399 5.82 -16.08 -0.56
N ILE A 400 5.04 -16.97 -1.18
CA ILE A 400 5.53 -18.04 -2.03
C ILE A 400 6.20 -17.44 -3.27
N GLY A 401 7.43 -17.85 -3.55
CA GLY A 401 8.22 -17.33 -4.67
C GLY A 401 8.56 -15.84 -4.55
N GLY A 402 8.39 -15.23 -3.40
CA GLY A 402 8.55 -13.78 -3.22
C GLY A 402 7.47 -12.94 -3.90
N LEU A 403 6.37 -13.54 -4.35
CA LEU A 403 5.30 -12.86 -5.07
C LEU A 403 4.18 -12.41 -4.13
N VAL A 404 3.66 -11.19 -4.30
CA VAL A 404 2.53 -10.65 -3.53
C VAL A 404 1.22 -11.31 -4.02
N GLN A 405 1.16 -12.64 -3.93
CA GLN A 405 0.05 -13.47 -4.38
C GLN A 405 -0.46 -14.36 -3.26
N ILE A 406 0.25 -15.44 -2.97
CA ILE A 406 -0.12 -16.40 -1.93
C ILE A 406 0.91 -16.30 -0.78
N PRO A 407 0.48 -16.05 0.45
CA PRO A 407 -0.90 -15.95 0.96
C PRO A 407 -1.46 -14.51 1.00
N CYS A 408 -0.80 -13.52 0.41
CA CYS A 408 -1.14 -12.10 0.58
C CYS A 408 -2.59 -11.78 0.17
N ILE A 409 -3.06 -12.37 -0.93
CA ILE A 409 -4.42 -12.15 -1.46
C ILE A 409 -5.48 -12.61 -0.46
N GLU A 410 -5.33 -13.82 0.10
CA GLU A 410 -6.24 -14.37 1.11
C GLU A 410 -6.18 -13.58 2.42
N ARG A 411 -4.99 -13.14 2.84
CA ARG A 411 -4.82 -12.33 4.06
C ARG A 411 -5.60 -11.01 3.99
N ASN A 412 -5.69 -10.38 2.82
CA ASN A 412 -6.53 -9.19 2.64
C ASN A 412 -8.02 -9.48 2.84
N THR A 413 -8.51 -10.60 2.32
CA THR A 413 -9.88 -11.06 2.55
C THR A 413 -10.15 -11.23 4.05
N MET A 414 -9.26 -11.93 4.75
CA MET A 414 -9.37 -12.12 6.20
C MET A 414 -9.26 -10.80 6.97
N GLY A 415 -8.39 -9.88 6.54
CA GLY A 415 -8.27 -8.55 7.13
C GLY A 415 -9.56 -7.73 7.03
N ALA A 416 -10.21 -7.77 5.86
CA ALA A 416 -11.49 -7.08 5.65
C ALA A 416 -12.63 -7.66 6.52
N ILE A 417 -12.74 -9.00 6.59
CA ILE A 417 -13.73 -9.66 7.43
C ILE A 417 -13.51 -9.36 8.92
N LYS A 418 -12.26 -9.43 9.38
CA LYS A 418 -11.91 -9.09 10.77
C LYS A 418 -12.21 -7.63 11.09
N ALA A 419 -11.97 -6.69 10.16
CA ALA A 419 -12.31 -5.29 10.32
C ALA A 419 -13.81 -5.08 10.55
N ILE A 420 -14.66 -5.71 9.74
CA ILE A 420 -16.12 -5.64 9.89
C ILE A 420 -16.55 -6.24 11.23
N THR A 421 -15.99 -7.40 11.61
CA THR A 421 -16.27 -8.06 12.88
C THR A 421 -15.84 -7.20 14.06
N ALA A 422 -14.65 -6.62 14.03
CA ALA A 422 -14.12 -5.74 15.08
C ALA A 422 -14.99 -4.49 15.26
N SER A 423 -15.44 -3.87 14.14
CA SER A 423 -16.37 -2.76 14.16
C SER A 423 -17.69 -3.13 14.86
N GLN A 424 -18.28 -4.26 14.50
CA GLN A 424 -19.54 -4.73 15.12
C GLN A 424 -19.37 -5.02 16.60
N LEU A 425 -18.27 -5.66 17.01
CA LEU A 425 -17.97 -5.91 18.43
C LEU A 425 -17.84 -4.59 19.20
N ALA A 426 -17.10 -3.63 18.68
CA ALA A 426 -16.89 -2.34 19.33
C ALA A 426 -18.22 -1.55 19.49
N LEU A 427 -19.07 -1.54 18.45
CA LEU A 427 -20.38 -0.88 18.49
C LEU A 427 -21.32 -1.47 19.55
N GLN A 428 -21.22 -2.77 19.83
CA GLN A 428 -22.03 -3.45 20.85
C GLN A 428 -21.39 -3.44 22.24
N SER A 429 -20.16 -2.96 22.38
CA SER A 429 -19.38 -2.98 23.61
C SER A 429 -19.44 -1.66 24.37
N ASN A 430 -19.24 -1.73 25.69
CA ASN A 430 -18.98 -0.55 26.51
C ASN A 430 -17.46 -0.28 26.52
N PRO A 431 -16.97 0.77 25.83
CA PRO A 431 -15.54 1.06 25.71
C PRO A 431 -14.89 1.49 27.05
N ASP A 432 -15.67 1.94 28.04
CA ASP A 432 -15.12 2.31 29.36
C ASP A 432 -14.70 1.06 30.17
N LYS A 433 -15.10 -0.13 29.73
CA LYS A 433 -14.72 -1.41 30.34
C LYS A 433 -13.59 -2.11 29.58
N ALA A 434 -13.10 -1.54 28.49
CA ALA A 434 -11.98 -2.09 27.73
C ALA A 434 -10.74 -2.22 28.63
N LYS A 435 -10.02 -3.35 28.46
CA LYS A 435 -8.80 -3.62 29.22
C LYS A 435 -7.55 -3.32 28.42
N VAL A 436 -7.67 -3.32 27.10
CA VAL A 436 -6.58 -3.07 26.17
C VAL A 436 -6.83 -1.72 25.53
N SER A 437 -5.79 -0.94 25.34
CA SER A 437 -5.84 0.33 24.60
C SER A 437 -5.14 0.16 23.24
N LEU A 438 -5.50 0.99 22.27
CA LEU A 438 -4.82 0.98 20.97
C LEU A 438 -3.32 1.27 21.12
N ASP A 439 -2.91 2.15 22.02
CA ASP A 439 -1.49 2.42 22.28
C ASP A 439 -0.76 1.16 22.78
N ALA A 440 -1.39 0.36 23.65
CA ALA A 440 -0.81 -0.89 24.13
C ALA A 440 -0.64 -1.92 22.98
N VAL A 441 -1.61 -2.01 22.09
CA VAL A 441 -1.53 -2.91 20.92
C VAL A 441 -0.46 -2.46 19.92
N VAL A 442 -0.32 -1.14 19.68
CA VAL A 442 0.75 -0.58 18.84
C VAL A 442 2.12 -0.94 19.40
N ASN A 443 2.32 -0.76 20.71
CA ASN A 443 3.58 -1.14 21.37
C ASN A 443 3.84 -2.66 21.26
N THR A 444 2.82 -3.49 21.55
CA THR A 444 2.94 -4.94 21.44
C THR A 444 3.27 -5.39 20.01
N MET A 445 2.66 -4.73 19.01
CA MET A 445 2.99 -4.97 17.61
C MET A 445 4.47 -4.70 17.32
N TRP A 446 5.01 -3.59 17.85
CA TRP A 446 6.42 -3.23 17.67
C TRP A 446 7.34 -4.24 18.35
N GLU A 447 7.07 -4.62 19.60
CA GLU A 447 7.82 -5.67 20.33
C GLU A 447 7.79 -6.99 19.57
N THR A 448 6.61 -7.44 19.14
CA THR A 448 6.44 -8.64 18.31
C THR A 448 7.22 -8.54 17.00
N ALA A 449 7.26 -7.37 16.38
CA ALA A 449 8.05 -7.13 15.18
C ALA A 449 9.55 -7.29 15.44
N LEU A 450 10.06 -6.80 16.56
CA LEU A 450 11.48 -6.95 16.93
C LEU A 450 11.84 -8.43 17.20
N ASP A 451 10.97 -9.17 17.86
CA ASP A 451 11.17 -10.59 18.20
C ASP A 451 10.97 -11.54 17.00
N MET A 452 10.25 -11.11 15.98
CA MET A 452 10.03 -11.92 14.78
C MET A 452 11.35 -12.20 14.05
N ASN A 453 11.65 -13.47 13.81
CA ASN A 453 12.83 -13.86 13.05
C ASN A 453 12.82 -13.29 11.63
N SER A 454 13.97 -12.81 11.15
CA SER A 454 14.11 -12.15 9.84
C SER A 454 13.59 -12.98 8.66
N LYS A 455 13.69 -14.32 8.72
CA LYS A 455 13.18 -15.23 7.67
C LYS A 455 11.66 -15.15 7.46
N TYR A 456 10.91 -14.51 8.39
CA TYR A 456 9.47 -14.31 8.31
C TYR A 456 9.09 -12.86 7.95
N LYS A 457 10.05 -12.04 7.51
CA LYS A 457 9.90 -10.61 7.22
C LYS A 457 10.18 -10.31 5.75
N GLU A 458 9.29 -10.74 4.85
CA GLU A 458 9.36 -10.45 3.41
C GLU A 458 10.66 -10.93 2.73
N THR A 459 11.22 -12.08 3.18
CA THR A 459 12.47 -12.62 2.63
C THR A 459 12.29 -13.87 1.78
N SER A 460 11.15 -14.55 1.89
CA SER A 460 10.90 -15.89 1.32
C SER A 460 11.88 -16.99 1.78
N ASP A 461 12.64 -16.71 2.85
CA ASP A 461 13.62 -17.66 3.42
C ASP A 461 13.01 -18.58 4.49
N GLY A 462 11.68 -18.52 4.73
CA GLY A 462 11.00 -19.30 5.75
C GLY A 462 9.48 -19.39 5.56
N GLY A 463 8.81 -20.07 6.48
CA GLY A 463 7.36 -20.20 6.50
C GLY A 463 6.79 -20.92 5.29
N LEU A 464 5.69 -20.40 4.71
CA LEU A 464 5.03 -20.99 3.54
C LEU A 464 5.95 -21.00 2.32
N ALA A 465 6.79 -19.99 2.16
CA ALA A 465 7.69 -19.86 1.02
C ALA A 465 8.64 -21.08 0.87
N THR A 466 9.07 -21.67 1.97
CA THR A 466 10.00 -22.82 1.96
C THR A 466 9.30 -24.18 2.11
N ASN A 467 8.06 -24.21 2.58
CA ASN A 467 7.32 -25.44 2.81
C ASN A 467 6.45 -25.85 1.61
N ILE A 468 6.29 -25.00 0.63
CA ILE A 468 5.53 -25.29 -0.59
C ILE A 468 6.53 -25.49 -1.74
N PRO A 469 6.62 -26.70 -2.34
CA PRO A 469 7.48 -26.92 -3.48
C PRO A 469 6.97 -26.11 -4.69
N ILE A 470 7.79 -25.24 -5.24
CA ILE A 470 7.49 -24.52 -6.47
C ILE A 470 8.23 -25.24 -7.59
N SER A 471 7.48 -25.87 -8.50
CA SER A 471 8.02 -26.30 -9.78
C SER A 471 8.01 -25.08 -10.72
N LEU A 472 9.02 -24.21 -10.60
CA LEU A 472 9.25 -23.22 -11.65
C LEU A 472 9.88 -23.99 -12.83
N PRO A 473 9.33 -23.90 -14.06
CA PRO A 473 10.04 -24.38 -15.23
C PRO A 473 11.38 -23.64 -15.29
N GLU A 474 12.48 -24.37 -15.23
CA GLU A 474 13.78 -23.81 -15.62
C GLU A 474 13.71 -23.47 -17.10
N CYS A 475 13.69 -22.18 -17.43
CA CYS A 475 13.87 -21.66 -18.79
C CYS A 475 15.34 -21.36 -19.03
#